data_04e674132918576a45a1277a66710f16
#
_entry.id   04e674132918576a45a1277a66710f16
#
_cell.length_a   1.000
_cell.length_b   1.000
_cell.length_c   1.000
_cell.angle_alpha   90.00
_cell.angle_beta   90.00
_cell.angle_gamma   90.00
#
_symmetry.space_group_name_H-M   'P 1'
#
loop_
_entity.id
_entity.type
_entity.pdbx_description
1 polymer ?
#
loop_
_entity_poly.entity_id
_entity_poly.type
_entity_poly.pdbx_seq_one_letter_code
_entity_poly.pdbx_strand_id
1 'polypeptide(L)'
;MDDILKQISAIGREREGVETVAIKTVGIVGAGQMGSGIAHVCALAGYDVLLHDAAADRLEKGIATVNGNMARQVSSGKLEEKQRADAMKLIRAANSMEDLAGVDLAIEAATEDETVKRKIFAQLCPILNPEAIVATNTSSISITRLASTTDRPERFIGIHFMNPVPLMKLVELVRGIATEEDTFRKSKDF
;
A
#
# COMPACT_ATOMS: atom_id res chain seq x y z
N MET A 1 -29.60 7.75 32.76
CA MET A 1 -28.57 6.82 32.24
C MET A 1 -28.99 6.26 30.90
N ASP A 2 -30.27 5.92 30.69
CA ASP A 2 -30.77 5.37 29.41
C ASP A 2 -30.75 6.31 28.22
N ASP A 3 -30.82 7.61 28.42
CA ASP A 3 -30.84 8.60 27.33
C ASP A 3 -29.47 8.84 26.69
N ILE A 4 -28.40 8.75 27.50
CA ILE A 4 -27.00 8.87 27.01
C ILE A 4 -26.63 7.61 26.19
N LEU A 5 -27.06 6.44 26.64
CA LEU A 5 -26.81 5.19 25.90
C LEU A 5 -27.57 5.13 24.57
N LYS A 6 -28.79 5.74 24.52
CA LYS A 6 -29.56 5.89 23.27
C LYS A 6 -28.91 6.89 22.31
N GLN A 7 -28.36 8.00 22.82
CA GLN A 7 -27.63 8.98 22.00
C GLN A 7 -26.31 8.38 21.44
N ILE A 8 -25.55 7.63 22.26
CA ILE A 8 -24.33 6.93 21.79
C ILE A 8 -24.68 5.89 20.73
N SER A 9 -25.79 5.14 20.92
CA SER A 9 -26.28 4.17 19.94
C SER A 9 -26.81 4.80 18.65
N ALA A 10 -27.33 6.02 18.69
CA ALA A 10 -27.77 6.78 17.52
C ALA A 10 -26.58 7.31 16.71
N ILE A 11 -25.54 7.83 17.38
CA ILE A 11 -24.29 8.30 16.74
C ILE A 11 -23.57 7.13 16.04
N GLY A 12 -23.64 5.92 16.60
CA GLY A 12 -23.09 4.71 15.98
C GLY A 12 -23.83 4.26 14.72
N ARG A 13 -25.15 4.48 14.64
CA ARG A 13 -25.99 4.07 13.50
C ARG A 13 -25.96 5.03 12.30
N GLU A 14 -25.67 6.31 12.51
CA GLU A 14 -25.55 7.29 11.41
C GLU A 14 -24.25 7.14 10.59
N ARG A 15 -23.30 6.30 11.03
CA ARG A 15 -22.06 6.00 10.31
C ARG A 15 -22.11 4.73 9.45
N GLU A 16 -23.22 4.00 9.45
CA GLU A 16 -23.37 2.74 8.67
C GLU A 16 -23.74 2.94 7.19
N GLY A 17 -23.80 4.18 6.69
CA GLY A 17 -24.26 4.52 5.34
C GLY A 17 -23.21 5.07 4.37
N VAL A 18 -21.94 5.15 4.74
CA VAL A 18 -20.89 5.56 3.79
C VAL A 18 -20.36 4.29 3.12
N GLU A 19 -20.76 4.06 1.86
CA GLU A 19 -20.09 3.09 1.00
C GLU A 19 -18.60 3.44 0.97
N THR A 20 -17.80 2.68 1.73
CA THR A 20 -16.36 2.85 1.70
C THR A 20 -15.87 2.33 0.35
N VAL A 21 -15.39 3.21 -0.51
CA VAL A 21 -14.75 2.81 -1.75
C VAL A 21 -13.59 1.88 -1.38
N ALA A 22 -13.71 0.62 -1.77
CA ALA A 22 -12.69 -0.38 -1.51
C ALA A 22 -11.43 -0.06 -2.31
N ILE A 23 -10.27 -0.31 -1.72
CA ILE A 23 -8.98 -0.24 -2.43
C ILE A 23 -9.02 -1.28 -3.56
N LYS A 24 -8.72 -0.84 -4.79
CA LYS A 24 -8.62 -1.69 -5.98
C LYS A 24 -7.27 -1.56 -6.65
N THR A 25 -6.71 -0.36 -6.64
CA THR A 25 -5.46 -0.02 -7.32
C THR A 25 -4.40 0.39 -6.31
N VAL A 26 -3.25 -0.25 -6.36
CA VAL A 26 -2.12 -0.03 -5.45
C VAL A 26 -0.92 0.49 -6.23
N GLY A 27 -0.45 1.67 -5.86
CA GLY A 27 0.83 2.22 -6.31
C GLY A 27 1.94 1.85 -5.33
N ILE A 28 3.07 1.40 -5.83
CA ILE A 28 4.22 1.04 -4.98
C ILE A 28 5.43 1.84 -5.45
N VAL A 29 6.04 2.59 -4.54
CA VAL A 29 7.25 3.38 -4.81
C VAL A 29 8.46 2.68 -4.21
N GLY A 30 9.37 2.26 -5.08
CA GLY A 30 10.54 1.44 -4.79
C GLY A 30 10.35 0.01 -5.29
N ALA A 31 11.14 -0.40 -6.31
CA ALA A 31 11.12 -1.72 -6.92
C ALA A 31 12.22 -2.66 -6.36
N GLY A 32 12.73 -2.35 -5.18
CA GLY A 32 13.67 -3.20 -4.44
C GLY A 32 13.00 -4.47 -3.88
N GLN A 33 13.70 -5.14 -2.98
CA GLN A 33 13.24 -6.41 -2.38
C GLN A 33 11.85 -6.30 -1.74
N MET A 34 11.60 -5.23 -0.96
CA MET A 34 10.31 -5.04 -0.30
C MET A 34 9.22 -4.67 -1.30
N GLY A 35 9.42 -3.66 -2.14
CA GLY A 35 8.40 -3.23 -3.09
C GLY A 35 8.04 -4.30 -4.12
N SER A 36 9.00 -5.05 -4.65
CA SER A 36 8.73 -6.20 -5.51
C SER A 36 7.95 -7.30 -4.77
N GLY A 37 8.28 -7.54 -3.49
CA GLY A 37 7.56 -8.49 -2.65
C GLY A 37 6.11 -8.06 -2.38
N ILE A 38 5.88 -6.76 -2.12
CA ILE A 38 4.55 -6.19 -1.92
C ILE A 38 3.75 -6.27 -3.22
N ALA A 39 4.35 -5.89 -4.37
CA ALA A 39 3.72 -6.04 -5.68
C ALA A 39 3.27 -7.48 -5.97
N HIS A 40 4.12 -8.45 -5.62
CA HIS A 40 3.84 -9.88 -5.77
C HIS A 40 2.56 -10.28 -5.00
N VAL A 41 2.49 -9.97 -3.71
CA VAL A 41 1.35 -10.42 -2.89
C VAL A 41 0.07 -9.66 -3.21
N CYS A 42 0.15 -8.36 -3.52
CA CYS A 42 -1.00 -7.57 -3.95
C CYS A 42 -1.60 -8.10 -5.25
N ALA A 43 -0.77 -8.41 -6.25
CA ALA A 43 -1.24 -8.97 -7.53
C ALA A 43 -1.86 -10.36 -7.35
N LEU A 44 -1.30 -11.23 -6.51
CA LEU A 44 -1.90 -12.53 -6.19
C LEU A 44 -3.23 -12.39 -5.44
N ALA A 45 -3.40 -11.32 -4.67
CA ALA A 45 -4.67 -10.99 -4.02
C ALA A 45 -5.70 -10.35 -4.95
N GLY A 46 -5.33 -10.05 -6.21
CA GLY A 46 -6.23 -9.53 -7.24
C GLY A 46 -6.27 -8.01 -7.37
N TYR A 47 -5.36 -7.28 -6.72
CA TYR A 47 -5.24 -5.82 -6.88
C TYR A 47 -4.52 -5.45 -8.17
N ASP A 48 -4.97 -4.38 -8.83
CA ASP A 48 -4.20 -3.70 -9.87
C ASP A 48 -2.97 -3.02 -9.24
N VAL A 49 -1.77 -3.31 -9.73
CA VAL A 49 -0.51 -2.83 -9.16
C VAL A 49 0.25 -1.97 -10.15
N LEU A 50 0.61 -0.78 -9.73
CA LEU A 50 1.53 0.12 -10.41
C LEU A 50 2.84 0.16 -9.62
N LEU A 51 3.91 -0.41 -10.17
CA LEU A 51 5.23 -0.43 -9.54
C LEU A 51 6.10 0.67 -10.15
N HIS A 52 6.66 1.52 -9.31
CA HIS A 52 7.54 2.63 -9.68
C HIS A 52 8.91 2.50 -9.00
N ASP A 53 9.96 2.86 -9.72
CA ASP A 53 11.29 3.14 -9.16
C ASP A 53 11.92 4.32 -9.93
N ALA A 54 12.71 5.14 -9.25
CA ALA A 54 13.43 6.26 -9.87
C ALA A 54 14.47 5.79 -10.91
N ALA A 55 14.92 4.53 -10.83
CA ALA A 55 15.82 3.91 -11.77
C ALA A 55 15.08 2.85 -12.62
N ALA A 56 14.99 3.09 -13.93
CA ALA A 56 14.27 2.21 -14.86
C ALA A 56 14.79 0.76 -14.84
N ASP A 57 16.10 0.57 -14.71
CA ASP A 57 16.70 -0.76 -14.61
C ASP A 57 16.30 -1.51 -13.33
N ARG A 58 16.07 -0.78 -12.22
CA ARG A 58 15.55 -1.35 -10.98
C ARG A 58 14.08 -1.74 -11.11
N LEU A 59 13.29 -0.92 -11.79
CA LEU A 59 11.89 -1.21 -12.08
C LEU A 59 11.74 -2.50 -12.89
N GLU A 60 12.49 -2.62 -13.98
CA GLU A 60 12.52 -3.83 -14.83
C GLU A 60 12.94 -5.07 -14.03
N LYS A 61 14.05 -4.97 -13.27
CA LYS A 61 14.52 -6.05 -12.39
C LYS A 61 13.49 -6.42 -11.31
N GLY A 62 12.77 -5.43 -10.76
CA GLY A 62 11.71 -5.64 -9.79
C GLY A 62 10.59 -6.51 -10.37
N ILE A 63 10.07 -6.15 -11.53
CA ILE A 63 9.01 -6.92 -12.23
C ILE A 63 9.52 -8.32 -12.60
N ALA A 64 10.74 -8.43 -13.12
CA ALA A 64 11.35 -9.72 -13.44
C ALA A 64 11.51 -10.60 -12.18
N THR A 65 11.86 -9.99 -11.03
CA THR A 65 11.97 -10.69 -9.74
C THR A 65 10.63 -11.25 -9.30
N VAL A 66 9.55 -10.47 -9.40
CA VAL A 66 8.19 -10.94 -9.10
C VAL A 66 7.84 -12.14 -9.96
N ASN A 67 8.02 -12.04 -11.27
CA ASN A 67 7.74 -13.12 -12.22
C ASN A 67 8.55 -14.40 -11.91
N GLY A 68 9.84 -14.25 -11.62
CA GLY A 68 10.73 -15.37 -11.26
C GLY A 68 10.34 -16.02 -9.92
N ASN A 69 9.90 -15.23 -8.93
CA ASN A 69 9.42 -15.74 -7.65
C ASN A 69 8.13 -16.54 -7.81
N MET A 70 7.17 -16.04 -8.58
CA MET A 70 5.93 -16.75 -8.88
C MET A 70 6.21 -18.05 -9.69
N ALA A 71 7.14 -18.01 -10.64
CA ALA A 71 7.54 -19.21 -11.40
C ALA A 71 8.12 -20.29 -10.48
N ARG A 72 8.93 -19.91 -9.47
CA ARG A 72 9.42 -20.86 -8.46
C ARG A 72 8.30 -21.42 -7.59
N GLN A 73 7.29 -20.63 -7.26
CA GLN A 73 6.10 -21.11 -6.54
C GLN A 73 5.32 -22.12 -7.38
N VAL A 74 5.17 -21.88 -8.69
CA VAL A 74 4.54 -22.83 -9.61
C VAL A 74 5.34 -24.14 -9.66
N SER A 75 6.66 -24.07 -9.87
CA SER A 75 7.52 -25.25 -9.93
C SER A 75 7.50 -26.07 -8.63
N SER A 76 7.23 -25.44 -7.49
CA SER A 76 7.11 -26.11 -6.19
C SER A 76 5.67 -26.53 -5.84
N GLY A 77 4.71 -26.37 -6.74
CA GLY A 77 3.30 -26.72 -6.54
C GLY A 77 2.53 -25.84 -5.53
N LYS A 78 3.08 -24.66 -5.21
CA LYS A 78 2.45 -23.70 -4.28
C LYS A 78 1.53 -22.69 -4.99
N LEU A 79 1.63 -22.58 -6.30
CA LEU A 79 0.87 -21.70 -7.16
C LEU A 79 0.56 -22.42 -8.47
N GLU A 80 -0.60 -22.16 -9.06
CA GLU A 80 -0.92 -22.64 -10.41
C GLU A 80 -0.38 -21.66 -11.47
N GLU A 81 0.01 -22.20 -12.65
CA GLU A 81 0.49 -21.36 -13.75
C GLU A 81 -0.54 -20.32 -14.20
N LYS A 82 -1.84 -20.69 -14.16
CA LYS A 82 -2.94 -19.75 -14.44
C LYS A 82 -2.96 -18.57 -13.47
N GLN A 83 -2.82 -18.84 -12.17
CA GLN A 83 -2.79 -17.80 -11.15
C GLN A 83 -1.58 -16.85 -11.33
N ARG A 84 -0.40 -17.42 -11.64
CA ARG A 84 0.77 -16.61 -12.00
C ARG A 84 0.51 -15.72 -13.20
N ALA A 85 -0.02 -16.30 -14.30
CA ALA A 85 -0.28 -15.55 -15.51
C ALA A 85 -1.30 -14.43 -15.31
N ASP A 86 -2.33 -14.67 -14.50
CA ASP A 86 -3.36 -13.68 -14.20
C ASP A 86 -2.80 -12.58 -13.26
N ALA A 87 -2.03 -12.92 -12.23
CA ALA A 87 -1.39 -11.95 -11.35
C ALA A 87 -0.38 -11.05 -12.10
N MET A 88 0.41 -11.63 -13.00
CA MET A 88 1.38 -10.85 -13.79
C MET A 88 0.71 -9.82 -14.72
N LYS A 89 -0.52 -10.04 -15.17
CA LYS A 89 -1.28 -9.05 -15.96
C LYS A 89 -1.71 -7.84 -15.13
N LEU A 90 -1.83 -8.00 -13.82
CA LEU A 90 -2.20 -6.92 -12.89
C LEU A 90 -1.03 -6.01 -12.53
N ILE A 91 0.22 -6.42 -12.81
CA ILE A 91 1.40 -5.62 -12.50
C ILE A 91 1.82 -4.82 -13.72
N ARG A 92 1.85 -3.50 -13.58
CA ARG A 92 2.28 -2.56 -14.62
C ARG A 92 3.42 -1.70 -14.10
N ALA A 93 4.37 -1.39 -15.00
CA ALA A 93 5.41 -0.40 -14.73
C ALA A 93 4.79 1.01 -14.71
N ALA A 94 5.10 1.79 -13.69
CA ALA A 94 4.87 3.22 -13.63
C ALA A 94 6.22 3.90 -13.95
N ASN A 95 6.35 4.45 -15.15
CA ASN A 95 7.61 5.02 -15.62
C ASN A 95 7.89 6.39 -15.01
N SER A 96 6.85 7.04 -14.50
CA SER A 96 6.94 8.29 -13.77
C SER A 96 6.08 8.25 -12.50
N MET A 97 6.31 9.19 -11.57
CA MET A 97 5.50 9.30 -10.35
C MET A 97 4.05 9.68 -10.69
N GLU A 98 3.83 10.45 -11.77
CA GLU A 98 2.53 10.90 -12.27
C GLU A 98 1.64 9.73 -12.70
N ASP A 99 2.22 8.61 -13.10
CA ASP A 99 1.45 7.39 -13.45
C ASP A 99 0.69 6.83 -12.22
N LEU A 100 1.07 7.24 -11.02
CA LEU A 100 0.42 6.84 -9.77
C LEU A 100 -0.79 7.71 -9.39
N ALA A 101 -1.13 8.73 -10.16
CA ALA A 101 -2.17 9.71 -9.81
C ALA A 101 -3.54 9.08 -9.49
N GLY A 102 -3.89 7.97 -10.14
CA GLY A 102 -5.19 7.32 -10.01
C GLY A 102 -5.26 6.14 -9.03
N VAL A 103 -4.23 5.91 -8.20
CA VAL A 103 -4.25 4.79 -7.25
C VAL A 103 -5.09 5.11 -6.01
N ASP A 104 -5.71 4.08 -5.43
CA ASP A 104 -6.47 4.20 -4.19
C ASP A 104 -5.56 4.15 -2.96
N LEU A 105 -4.45 3.42 -3.05
CA LEU A 105 -3.44 3.26 -2.02
C LEU A 105 -2.05 3.39 -2.62
N ALA A 106 -1.22 4.28 -2.09
CA ALA A 106 0.17 4.42 -2.46
C ALA A 106 1.08 3.95 -1.30
N ILE A 107 1.92 2.95 -1.53
CA ILE A 107 2.84 2.38 -0.53
C ILE A 107 4.28 2.75 -0.88
N GLU A 108 4.95 3.49 -0.02
CA GLU A 108 6.38 3.77 -0.15
C GLU A 108 7.20 2.63 0.50
N ALA A 109 8.08 2.03 -0.29
CA ALA A 109 8.95 0.91 0.09
C ALA A 109 10.38 1.06 -0.49
N ALA A 110 10.85 2.30 -0.69
CA ALA A 110 12.09 2.60 -1.41
C ALA A 110 13.35 2.48 -0.52
N THR A 111 13.27 2.92 0.72
CA THR A 111 14.42 3.05 1.61
C THR A 111 14.01 3.10 3.09
N GLU A 112 14.97 2.97 4.01
CA GLU A 112 14.75 3.22 5.44
C GLU A 112 15.47 4.51 5.90
N ASP A 113 15.58 5.49 5.00
CA ASP A 113 16.07 6.85 5.28
C ASP A 113 14.91 7.84 5.32
N GLU A 114 14.70 8.49 6.47
CA GLU A 114 13.59 9.43 6.69
C GLU A 114 13.65 10.63 5.75
N THR A 115 14.85 11.15 5.47
CA THR A 115 15.01 12.32 4.60
C THR A 115 14.60 12.00 3.17
N VAL A 116 14.95 10.80 2.70
CA VAL A 116 14.56 10.33 1.37
C VAL A 116 13.05 10.06 1.31
N LYS A 117 12.47 9.42 2.33
CA LYS A 117 11.01 9.20 2.42
C LYS A 117 10.23 10.52 2.35
N ARG A 118 10.66 11.55 3.08
CA ARG A 118 10.03 12.88 3.04
C ARG A 118 10.07 13.50 1.64
N LYS A 119 11.18 13.35 0.90
CA LYS A 119 11.28 13.82 -0.50
C LYS A 119 10.33 13.06 -1.42
N ILE A 120 10.22 11.75 -1.24
CA ILE A 120 9.27 10.92 -1.99
C ILE A 120 7.83 11.38 -1.73
N PHE A 121 7.43 11.56 -0.46
CA PHE A 121 6.08 12.02 -0.14
C PHE A 121 5.79 13.43 -0.64
N ALA A 122 6.77 14.35 -0.60
CA ALA A 122 6.64 15.69 -1.14
C ALA A 122 6.37 15.71 -2.66
N GLN A 123 6.85 14.70 -3.40
CA GLN A 123 6.58 14.53 -4.82
C GLN A 123 5.28 13.75 -5.07
N LEU A 124 5.03 12.71 -4.30
CA LEU A 124 3.92 11.78 -4.49
C LEU A 124 2.57 12.38 -4.08
N CYS A 125 2.48 12.97 -2.88
CA CYS A 125 1.19 13.41 -2.33
C CYS A 125 0.44 14.42 -3.22
N PRO A 126 1.10 15.44 -3.80
CA PRO A 126 0.41 16.41 -4.67
C PRO A 126 -0.17 15.81 -5.96
N ILE A 127 0.32 14.66 -6.39
CA ILE A 127 -0.08 13.99 -7.64
C ILE A 127 -1.29 13.09 -7.41
N LEU A 128 -1.37 12.47 -6.23
CA LEU A 128 -2.39 11.48 -5.90
C LEU A 128 -3.79 12.10 -5.84
N ASN A 129 -4.80 11.29 -6.18
CA ASN A 129 -6.19 11.61 -5.85
C ASN A 129 -6.30 12.03 -4.37
N PRO A 130 -7.03 13.11 -4.03
CA PRO A 130 -7.23 13.56 -2.64
C PRO A 130 -7.74 12.47 -1.69
N GLU A 131 -8.50 11.50 -2.19
CA GLU A 131 -9.04 10.39 -1.41
C GLU A 131 -8.05 9.22 -1.23
N ALA A 132 -6.92 9.22 -1.92
CA ALA A 132 -5.94 8.15 -1.85
C ALA A 132 -5.29 8.06 -0.45
N ILE A 133 -5.14 6.83 0.03
CA ILE A 133 -4.38 6.53 1.24
C ILE A 133 -2.90 6.49 0.88
N VAL A 134 -2.08 7.09 1.74
CA VAL A 134 -0.62 7.02 1.65
C VAL A 134 -0.08 6.14 2.76
N ALA A 135 0.75 5.20 2.40
CA ALA A 135 1.37 4.29 3.36
C ALA A 135 2.88 4.23 3.21
N THR A 136 3.55 3.83 4.27
CA THR A 136 4.99 3.55 4.27
C THR A 136 5.28 2.18 4.86
N ASN A 137 6.24 1.48 4.26
CA ASN A 137 6.70 0.16 4.73
C ASN A 137 7.91 0.29 5.67
N THR A 138 7.96 1.33 6.49
CA THR A 138 9.04 1.50 7.47
C THR A 138 8.89 0.55 8.65
N SER A 139 10.01 0.07 9.17
CA SER A 139 10.07 -0.75 10.39
C SER A 139 10.27 0.08 11.66
N SER A 140 10.79 1.32 11.55
CA SER A 140 11.33 2.04 12.71
C SER A 140 11.03 3.54 12.73
N ILE A 141 10.69 4.15 11.58
CA ILE A 141 10.49 5.60 11.49
C ILE A 141 9.07 5.95 11.96
N SER A 142 8.96 7.00 12.78
CA SER A 142 7.67 7.46 13.31
C SER A 142 6.67 7.81 12.19
N ILE A 143 5.54 7.11 12.17
CA ILE A 143 4.44 7.36 11.24
C ILE A 143 3.89 8.77 11.41
N THR A 144 3.70 9.23 12.66
CA THR A 144 3.26 10.60 12.96
C THR A 144 4.19 11.65 12.36
N ARG A 145 5.51 11.42 12.46
CA ARG A 145 6.51 12.37 11.96
C ARG A 145 6.59 12.38 10.43
N LEU A 146 6.38 11.25 9.76
CA LEU A 146 6.28 11.22 8.29
C LEU A 146 4.97 11.85 7.84
N ALA A 147 3.85 11.48 8.44
CA ALA A 147 2.53 12.01 8.13
C ALA A 147 2.48 13.55 8.20
N SER A 148 3.12 14.15 9.21
CA SER A 148 3.14 15.61 9.40
C SER A 148 3.84 16.38 8.28
N THR A 149 4.55 15.70 7.38
CA THR A 149 5.21 16.31 6.21
C THR A 149 4.40 16.16 4.92
N THR A 150 3.21 15.58 5.00
CA THR A 150 2.30 15.37 3.86
C THR A 150 1.11 16.32 3.94
N ASP A 151 0.38 16.44 2.84
CA ASP A 151 -0.84 17.24 2.72
C ASP A 151 -2.09 16.49 3.24
N ARG A 152 -1.92 15.21 3.67
CA ARG A 152 -3.02 14.31 4.08
C ARG A 152 -2.64 13.43 5.28
N PRO A 153 -2.25 14.00 6.42
CA PRO A 153 -1.82 13.23 7.59
C PRO A 153 -2.91 12.29 8.14
N GLU A 154 -4.19 12.61 7.93
CA GLU A 154 -5.34 11.79 8.31
C GLU A 154 -5.47 10.53 7.43
N ARG A 155 -4.94 10.57 6.20
CA ARG A 155 -4.93 9.47 5.24
C ARG A 155 -3.56 8.78 5.16
N PHE A 156 -2.72 8.97 6.17
CA PHE A 156 -1.38 8.39 6.24
C PHE A 156 -1.31 7.27 7.28
N ILE A 157 -0.68 6.13 6.91
CA ILE A 157 -0.58 4.96 7.77
C ILE A 157 0.74 4.20 7.50
N GLY A 158 1.25 3.49 8.49
CA GLY A 158 2.27 2.47 8.31
C GLY A 158 1.63 1.15 7.91
N ILE A 159 2.08 0.55 6.80
CA ILE A 159 1.74 -0.83 6.41
C ILE A 159 3.05 -1.59 6.29
N HIS A 160 3.43 -2.27 7.37
CA HIS A 160 4.74 -2.90 7.49
C HIS A 160 4.64 -4.40 7.14
N PHE A 161 5.13 -4.73 5.95
CA PHE A 161 5.27 -6.11 5.49
C PHE A 161 6.58 -6.70 6.01
N MET A 162 6.55 -7.98 6.39
CA MET A 162 7.73 -8.68 6.86
C MET A 162 8.52 -9.30 5.71
N ASN A 163 9.85 -9.28 5.82
CA ASN A 163 10.74 -9.87 4.82
C ASN A 163 10.98 -11.37 5.12
N PRO A 164 10.87 -12.28 4.16
CA PRO A 164 10.48 -12.11 2.75
C PRO A 164 8.95 -12.01 2.57
N VAL A 165 8.48 -10.94 1.91
CA VAL A 165 7.04 -10.62 1.82
C VAL A 165 6.17 -11.79 1.32
N PRO A 166 6.54 -12.53 0.24
CA PRO A 166 5.70 -13.63 -0.24
C PRO A 166 5.63 -14.86 0.67
N LEU A 167 6.42 -14.90 1.75
CA LEU A 167 6.47 -16.03 2.69
C LEU A 167 5.92 -15.69 4.06
N MET A 168 5.98 -14.44 4.44
CA MET A 168 5.54 -13.97 5.75
C MET A 168 4.06 -13.58 5.70
N LYS A 169 3.28 -14.11 6.65
CA LYS A 169 1.83 -13.87 6.70
C LYS A 169 1.45 -12.64 7.54
N LEU A 170 2.39 -12.10 8.32
CA LEU A 170 2.15 -10.96 9.18
C LEU A 170 2.34 -9.66 8.40
N VAL A 171 1.36 -8.77 8.51
CA VAL A 171 1.43 -7.36 8.11
C VAL A 171 0.99 -6.54 9.32
N GLU A 172 1.81 -5.58 9.72
CA GLU A 172 1.49 -4.67 10.82
C GLU A 172 0.91 -3.37 10.28
N LEU A 173 -0.19 -2.92 10.87
CA LEU A 173 -0.79 -1.61 10.62
C LEU A 173 -0.42 -0.67 11.77
N VAL A 174 0.28 0.41 11.45
CA VAL A 174 0.78 1.37 12.45
C VAL A 174 0.14 2.72 12.21
N ARG A 175 -0.72 3.16 13.14
CA ARG A 175 -1.37 4.47 13.08
C ARG A 175 -0.42 5.58 13.53
N GLY A 176 -0.42 6.69 12.81
CA GLY A 176 0.04 7.97 13.33
C GLY A 176 -1.04 8.63 14.19
N ILE A 177 -0.67 9.69 14.91
CA ILE A 177 -1.64 10.40 15.78
C ILE A 177 -2.81 11.01 15.00
N ALA A 178 -2.59 11.38 13.73
CA ALA A 178 -3.59 11.97 12.86
C ALA A 178 -4.36 10.94 12.02
N THR A 179 -3.93 9.67 11.96
CA THR A 179 -4.57 8.65 11.13
C THR A 179 -6.04 8.48 11.50
N GLU A 180 -6.93 8.75 10.56
CA GLU A 180 -8.38 8.59 10.75
C GLU A 180 -8.81 7.13 10.82
N GLU A 181 -9.96 6.89 11.47
CA GLU A 181 -10.53 5.55 11.61
C GLU A 181 -10.90 4.93 10.27
N ASP A 182 -11.37 5.73 9.31
CA ASP A 182 -11.70 5.26 7.96
C ASP A 182 -10.45 4.78 7.21
N THR A 183 -9.34 5.53 7.31
CA THR A 183 -8.03 5.14 6.77
C THR A 183 -7.56 3.81 7.36
N PHE A 184 -7.64 3.66 8.68
CA PHE A 184 -7.26 2.41 9.34
C PHE A 184 -8.15 1.24 8.92
N ARG A 185 -9.47 1.43 8.87
CA ARG A 185 -10.43 0.39 8.47
C ARG A 185 -10.17 -0.07 7.03
N LYS A 186 -10.07 0.86 6.07
CA LYS A 186 -9.76 0.54 4.66
C LYS A 186 -8.43 -0.20 4.52
N SER A 187 -7.41 0.20 5.28
CA SER A 187 -6.10 -0.47 5.29
C SER A 187 -6.15 -1.86 5.92
N LYS A 188 -7.08 -2.10 6.85
CA LYS A 188 -7.29 -3.41 7.47
C LYS A 188 -8.03 -4.36 6.54
N ASP A 189 -8.97 -3.82 5.74
CA ASP A 189 -9.75 -4.61 4.79
C ASP A 189 -8.93 -4.96 3.54
N PHE A 190 -7.87 -4.16 3.22
CA PHE A 190 -6.85 -4.43 2.22
C PHE A 190 -5.94 -5.58 2.64
#